data_e498ca70d31a7446df5709cdc494a06f
#
_entry.id   e498ca70d31a7446df5709cdc494a06f
#
_cell.length_a   1.000
_cell.length_b   1.000
_cell.length_c   1.000
_cell.angle_alpha   90.00
_cell.angle_beta   90.00
_cell.angle_gamma   90.00
#
_symmetry.space_group_name_H-M   'P 1'
#
loop_
_entity.id
_entity.type
_entity.pdbx_description
1 polymer ?
#
loop_
_entity_poly.entity_id
_entity_poly.type
_entity_poly.pdbx_seq_one_letter_code
_entity_poly.pdbx_strand_id
1 'polypeptide(L)'
;QDIGLEMIQNPNIDLITFTGSVGVGKYIAEQAGYKRTVLELGGNDPLIVLNDLDEDDLKKAVELAVTGATKNSGQRCTAVKRILCQNKIADRFVEMALERAKKIKFGNPMDLKTDLGTVVNAEAAQLFDKRVSMAAEDGAKILYHPGLEGALLPPIVIDHVNPKSELVMEETFGPVIPIIRVPDED
;
A
#
# COMPACT_ATOMS: atom_id res chain seq x y z
N GLN A 1 21.79 11.35 -10.58
CA GLN A 1 20.81 12.26 -11.20
C GLN A 1 21.26 12.72 -12.59
N ASP A 2 22.52 13.02 -12.77
CA ASP A 2 23.05 13.59 -14.01
C ASP A 2 22.92 12.65 -15.22
N ILE A 3 23.23 11.35 -15.05
CA ILE A 3 23.12 10.34 -16.12
C ILE A 3 21.64 10.21 -16.58
N GLY A 4 20.68 10.25 -15.67
CA GLY A 4 19.26 10.15 -16.02
C GLY A 4 18.80 11.29 -16.93
N LEU A 5 19.16 12.52 -16.62
CA LEU A 5 18.83 13.68 -17.45
C LEU A 5 19.51 13.64 -18.82
N GLU A 6 20.78 13.26 -18.87
CA GLU A 6 21.53 13.07 -20.10
C GLU A 6 20.87 12.04 -21.02
N MET A 7 20.40 10.91 -20.46
CA MET A 7 19.66 9.90 -21.22
C MET A 7 18.34 10.45 -21.75
N ILE A 8 17.57 11.14 -20.89
CA ILE A 8 16.24 11.70 -21.26
C ILE A 8 16.37 12.70 -22.40
N GLN A 9 17.41 13.54 -22.38
CA GLN A 9 17.59 14.63 -23.36
C GLN A 9 18.42 14.20 -24.59
N ASN A 10 19.08 13.04 -24.58
CA ASN A 10 19.95 12.60 -25.66
C ASN A 10 19.22 12.48 -27.01
N PRO A 11 19.64 13.16 -28.07
CA PRO A 11 18.97 13.15 -29.37
C PRO A 11 18.94 11.77 -30.06
N ASN A 12 19.79 10.84 -29.65
CA ASN A 12 19.86 9.48 -30.21
C ASN A 12 18.91 8.49 -29.49
N ILE A 13 18.09 8.95 -28.54
CA ILE A 13 17.09 8.15 -27.86
C ILE A 13 15.70 8.58 -28.34
N ASP A 14 14.96 7.65 -28.93
CA ASP A 14 13.64 7.90 -29.51
C ASP A 14 12.51 7.55 -28.54
N LEU A 15 12.75 6.62 -27.60
CA LEU A 15 11.75 6.15 -26.64
C LEU A 15 12.39 5.98 -25.26
N ILE A 16 11.65 6.43 -24.25
CA ILE A 16 12.00 6.27 -22.83
C ILE A 16 10.95 5.38 -22.19
N THR A 17 11.40 4.27 -21.59
CA THR A 17 10.55 3.45 -20.70
C THR A 17 11.04 3.60 -19.28
N PHE A 18 10.11 3.80 -18.34
CA PHE A 18 10.44 4.04 -16.93
C PHE A 18 9.38 3.40 -16.03
N THR A 19 9.86 2.75 -14.98
CA THR A 19 9.03 2.28 -13.87
C THR A 19 9.52 2.93 -12.58
N GLY A 20 8.62 3.60 -11.85
CA GLY A 20 8.97 4.24 -10.59
C GLY A 20 7.90 5.21 -10.07
N SER A 21 8.30 6.19 -9.25
CA SER A 21 7.35 7.11 -8.63
C SER A 21 6.69 8.07 -9.63
N VAL A 22 5.46 8.46 -9.30
CA VAL A 22 4.68 9.44 -10.08
C VAL A 22 5.46 10.77 -10.27
N GLY A 23 6.13 11.24 -9.22
CA GLY A 23 6.92 12.49 -9.30
C GLY A 23 8.06 12.41 -10.30
N VAL A 24 8.80 11.30 -10.31
CA VAL A 24 9.88 11.09 -11.29
C VAL A 24 9.30 10.89 -12.70
N GLY A 25 8.19 10.16 -12.84
CA GLY A 25 7.51 9.99 -14.13
C GLY A 25 7.07 11.31 -14.75
N LYS A 26 6.49 12.21 -13.95
CA LYS A 26 6.13 13.57 -14.39
C LYS A 26 7.37 14.36 -14.84
N TYR A 27 8.44 14.32 -14.05
CA TYR A 27 9.70 14.97 -14.41
C TYR A 27 10.26 14.44 -15.75
N ILE A 28 10.25 13.11 -15.95
CA ILE A 28 10.69 12.51 -17.22
C ILE A 28 9.82 13.03 -18.38
N ALA A 29 8.50 13.03 -18.22
CA ALA A 29 7.59 13.51 -19.27
C ALA A 29 7.85 14.97 -19.64
N GLU A 30 8.12 15.82 -18.67
CA GLU A 30 8.46 17.24 -18.88
C GLU A 30 9.80 17.42 -19.62
N GLN A 31 10.80 16.57 -19.31
CA GLN A 31 12.16 16.69 -19.89
C GLN A 31 12.33 15.95 -21.22
N ALA A 32 11.45 15.01 -21.52
CA ALA A 32 11.54 14.15 -22.73
C ALA A 32 11.25 14.91 -24.04
N GLY A 33 10.57 16.04 -23.97
CA GLY A 33 10.18 16.81 -25.17
C GLY A 33 9.28 16.01 -26.10
N TYR A 34 9.69 15.81 -27.35
CA TYR A 34 8.91 15.11 -28.38
C TYR A 34 9.13 13.57 -28.39
N LYS A 35 9.93 13.04 -27.46
CA LYS A 35 10.19 11.61 -27.39
C LYS A 35 8.97 10.82 -26.90
N ARG A 36 8.83 9.59 -27.36
CA ARG A 36 7.84 8.66 -26.82
C ARG A 36 8.20 8.28 -25.39
N THR A 37 7.21 8.24 -24.52
CA THR A 37 7.38 7.77 -23.14
C THR A 37 6.41 6.63 -22.83
N VAL A 38 6.91 5.59 -22.17
CA VAL A 38 6.13 4.52 -21.55
C VAL A 38 6.41 4.58 -20.05
N LEU A 39 5.42 5.00 -19.28
CA LEU A 39 5.58 5.29 -17.86
C LEU A 39 4.69 4.35 -17.04
N GLU A 40 5.32 3.43 -16.32
CA GLU A 40 4.69 2.58 -15.31
C GLU A 40 4.96 3.18 -13.94
N LEU A 41 3.93 3.74 -13.31
CA LEU A 41 4.09 4.58 -12.13
C LEU A 41 3.46 3.92 -10.88
N GLY A 42 3.02 4.74 -9.93
CA GLY A 42 2.39 4.25 -8.72
C GLY A 42 0.95 3.79 -8.91
N GLY A 43 0.37 3.30 -7.83
CA GLY A 43 -1.03 2.92 -7.74
C GLY A 43 -1.57 3.17 -6.33
N ASN A 44 -2.88 3.30 -6.21
CA ASN A 44 -3.56 3.44 -4.93
C ASN A 44 -4.84 2.60 -4.96
N ASP A 45 -4.66 1.28 -5.12
CA ASP A 45 -5.71 0.36 -5.54
C ASP A 45 -6.72 0.09 -4.42
N PRO A 46 -8.04 0.24 -4.68
CA PRO A 46 -9.07 -0.11 -3.74
C PRO A 46 -9.43 -1.60 -3.82
N LEU A 47 -9.80 -2.17 -2.67
CA LEU A 47 -10.54 -3.41 -2.57
C LEU A 47 -11.89 -3.09 -1.91
N ILE A 48 -12.99 -3.49 -2.55
CA ILE A 48 -14.35 -3.21 -2.08
C ILE A 48 -14.93 -4.50 -1.51
N VAL A 49 -15.44 -4.44 -0.28
CA VAL A 49 -16.07 -5.55 0.43
C VAL A 49 -17.55 -5.22 0.65
N LEU A 50 -18.41 -5.89 -0.08
CA LEU A 50 -19.86 -5.72 0.00
C LEU A 50 -20.45 -6.58 1.14
N ASN A 51 -21.65 -6.23 1.60
CA ASN A 51 -22.28 -6.88 2.75
C ASN A 51 -23.08 -8.15 2.41
N ASP A 52 -23.13 -8.54 1.15
CA ASP A 52 -23.84 -9.72 0.65
C ASP A 52 -22.96 -10.99 0.58
N LEU A 53 -21.71 -10.92 1.07
CA LEU A 53 -20.79 -12.04 1.08
C LEU A 53 -21.23 -13.10 2.10
N ASP A 54 -21.21 -14.36 1.70
CA ASP A 54 -21.27 -15.47 2.64
C ASP A 54 -19.94 -15.66 3.41
N GLU A 55 -19.90 -16.57 4.38
CA GLU A 55 -18.71 -16.77 5.24
C GLU A 55 -17.48 -17.26 4.44
N ASP A 56 -17.66 -18.03 3.38
CA ASP A 56 -16.53 -18.55 2.59
C ASP A 56 -15.99 -17.49 1.63
N ASP A 57 -16.85 -16.66 1.05
CA ASP A 57 -16.43 -15.51 0.24
C ASP A 57 -15.82 -14.41 1.09
N LEU A 58 -16.31 -14.20 2.32
CA LEU A 58 -15.68 -13.30 3.28
C LEU A 58 -14.24 -13.74 3.63
N LYS A 59 -14.01 -15.04 3.85
CA LYS A 59 -12.64 -15.59 4.07
C LYS A 59 -11.73 -15.31 2.88
N LYS A 60 -12.23 -15.49 1.64
CA LYS A 60 -11.47 -15.17 0.42
C LYS A 60 -11.18 -13.69 0.32
N ALA A 61 -12.16 -12.81 0.61
CA ALA A 61 -11.99 -11.37 0.61
C ALA A 61 -10.90 -10.93 1.61
N VAL A 62 -10.89 -11.50 2.81
CA VAL A 62 -9.85 -11.25 3.83
C VAL A 62 -8.47 -11.70 3.34
N GLU A 63 -8.36 -12.91 2.77
CA GLU A 63 -7.07 -13.40 2.24
C GLU A 63 -6.55 -12.51 1.11
N LEU A 64 -7.41 -12.10 0.18
CA LEU A 64 -7.06 -11.18 -0.91
C LEU A 64 -6.64 -9.81 -0.38
N ALA A 65 -7.36 -9.27 0.59
CA ALA A 65 -7.07 -7.97 1.20
C ALA A 65 -5.70 -7.97 1.90
N VAL A 66 -5.48 -8.92 2.81
CA VAL A 66 -4.26 -8.98 3.61
C VAL A 66 -3.06 -9.33 2.73
N THR A 67 -3.17 -10.37 1.89
CA THR A 67 -2.08 -10.74 0.97
C THR A 67 -1.83 -9.63 -0.06
N GLY A 68 -2.88 -9.02 -0.60
CA GLY A 68 -2.79 -7.90 -1.53
C GLY A 68 -2.05 -6.69 -0.96
N ALA A 69 -2.28 -6.38 0.32
CA ALA A 69 -1.63 -5.27 1.01
C ALA A 69 -0.20 -5.58 1.49
N THR A 70 0.14 -6.86 1.75
CA THR A 70 1.39 -7.21 2.44
C THR A 70 2.43 -7.91 1.57
N LYS A 71 2.04 -8.53 0.45
CA LYS A 71 2.98 -9.20 -0.46
C LYS A 71 4.06 -8.23 -0.94
N ASN A 72 5.34 -8.68 -0.87
CA ASN A 72 6.52 -7.84 -1.10
C ASN A 72 6.56 -6.59 -0.21
N SER A 73 6.16 -6.75 1.06
CA SER A 73 6.05 -5.65 2.05
C SER A 73 5.17 -4.48 1.56
N GLY A 74 4.14 -4.77 0.76
CA GLY A 74 3.25 -3.75 0.18
C GLY A 74 3.85 -2.92 -0.95
N GLN A 75 5.09 -3.20 -1.35
CA GLN A 75 5.86 -2.43 -2.33
C GLN A 75 5.55 -2.86 -3.76
N ARG A 76 4.29 -2.72 -4.17
CA ARG A 76 3.81 -2.98 -5.53
C ARG A 76 2.84 -1.89 -5.95
N CYS A 77 2.91 -1.47 -7.22
CA CYS A 77 1.93 -0.53 -7.79
C CYS A 77 0.50 -1.09 -7.74
N THR A 78 0.35 -2.42 -7.84
CA THR A 78 -0.92 -3.17 -7.77
C THR A 78 -1.24 -3.69 -6.36
N ALA A 79 -0.64 -3.16 -5.29
CA ALA A 79 -0.97 -3.57 -3.93
C ALA A 79 -2.31 -2.96 -3.49
N VAL A 80 -3.09 -3.71 -2.71
CA VAL A 80 -4.28 -3.17 -2.04
C VAL A 80 -3.83 -2.11 -1.04
N LYS A 81 -4.23 -0.87 -1.28
CA LYS A 81 -3.86 0.31 -0.47
C LYS A 81 -5.04 0.89 0.30
N ARG A 82 -6.26 0.54 -0.10
CA ARG A 82 -7.51 1.04 0.48
C ARG A 82 -8.54 -0.08 0.52
N ILE A 83 -9.05 -0.40 1.69
CA ILE A 83 -10.11 -1.40 1.83
C ILE A 83 -11.40 -0.66 2.20
N LEU A 84 -12.35 -0.60 1.26
CA LEU A 84 -13.67 -0.02 1.47
C LEU A 84 -14.63 -1.14 1.87
N CYS A 85 -15.04 -1.17 3.13
CA CYS A 85 -15.85 -2.24 3.70
C CYS A 85 -17.20 -1.72 4.16
N GLN A 86 -18.30 -2.31 3.69
CA GLN A 86 -19.65 -1.93 4.12
C GLN A 86 -19.87 -2.22 5.60
N ASN A 87 -20.60 -1.33 6.28
CA ASN A 87 -20.74 -1.31 7.75
C ASN A 87 -21.25 -2.63 8.33
N LYS A 88 -22.25 -3.26 7.69
CA LYS A 88 -22.86 -4.50 8.20
C LYS A 88 -21.88 -5.68 8.32
N ILE A 89 -20.87 -5.75 7.46
CA ILE A 89 -19.90 -6.84 7.46
C ILE A 89 -18.54 -6.44 8.04
N ALA A 90 -18.33 -5.14 8.28
CA ALA A 90 -17.01 -4.60 8.63
C ALA A 90 -16.43 -5.19 9.91
N ASP A 91 -17.22 -5.38 10.98
CA ASP A 91 -16.71 -5.93 12.24
C ASP A 91 -16.15 -7.33 12.05
N ARG A 92 -16.88 -8.17 11.30
CA ARG A 92 -16.44 -9.54 11.03
C ARG A 92 -15.21 -9.57 10.11
N PHE A 93 -15.21 -8.74 9.07
CA PHE A 93 -14.05 -8.60 8.17
C PHE A 93 -12.80 -8.16 8.94
N VAL A 94 -12.92 -7.13 9.78
CA VAL A 94 -11.81 -6.58 10.58
C VAL A 94 -11.24 -7.63 11.54
N GLU A 95 -12.08 -8.37 12.26
CA GLU A 95 -11.66 -9.45 13.13
C GLU A 95 -10.81 -10.48 12.40
N MET A 96 -11.31 -10.96 11.26
CA MET A 96 -10.62 -11.97 10.45
C MET A 96 -9.33 -11.42 9.81
N ALA A 97 -9.33 -10.19 9.33
CA ALA A 97 -8.16 -9.53 8.76
C ALA A 97 -7.05 -9.34 9.81
N LEU A 98 -7.43 -8.95 11.03
CA LEU A 98 -6.52 -8.84 12.17
C LEU A 98 -5.87 -10.18 12.52
N GLU A 99 -6.67 -11.25 12.61
CA GLU A 99 -6.14 -12.60 12.89
C GLU A 99 -5.23 -13.10 11.77
N ARG A 100 -5.56 -12.80 10.52
CA ARG A 100 -4.74 -13.18 9.36
C ARG A 100 -3.43 -12.41 9.34
N ALA A 101 -3.45 -11.11 9.61
CA ALA A 101 -2.26 -10.27 9.66
C ALA A 101 -1.28 -10.71 10.76
N LYS A 102 -1.76 -11.08 11.94
CA LYS A 102 -0.95 -11.59 13.06
C LYS A 102 -0.20 -12.90 12.74
N LYS A 103 -0.65 -13.65 11.75
CA LYS A 103 0.01 -14.91 11.32
C LYS A 103 1.18 -14.67 10.37
N ILE A 104 1.35 -13.45 9.85
CA ILE A 104 2.47 -13.10 8.95
C ILE A 104 3.77 -13.04 9.76
N LYS A 105 4.73 -13.86 9.40
CA LYS A 105 6.07 -13.84 9.97
C LYS A 105 6.89 -12.76 9.27
N PHE A 106 7.25 -11.73 10.01
CA PHE A 106 8.10 -10.66 9.49
C PHE A 106 9.50 -10.73 10.12
N GLY A 107 10.52 -10.27 9.40
CA GLY A 107 11.91 -10.33 9.88
C GLY A 107 12.95 -10.28 8.76
N ASN A 108 14.08 -10.95 9.01
CA ASN A 108 15.18 -10.99 8.05
C ASN A 108 14.74 -11.68 6.74
N PRO A 109 14.79 -10.99 5.58
CA PRO A 109 14.37 -11.55 4.29
C PRO A 109 15.24 -12.72 3.81
N MET A 110 16.43 -12.93 4.39
CA MET A 110 17.29 -14.07 4.08
C MET A 110 16.86 -15.37 4.80
N ASP A 111 15.96 -15.28 5.78
CA ASP A 111 15.36 -16.46 6.40
C ASP A 111 14.16 -16.94 5.58
N LEU A 112 14.23 -18.19 5.09
CA LEU A 112 13.17 -18.82 4.29
C LEU A 112 11.83 -18.97 5.02
N LYS A 113 11.80 -18.76 6.34
CA LYS A 113 10.58 -18.76 7.15
C LYS A 113 9.93 -17.38 7.26
N THR A 114 10.57 -16.33 6.73
CA THR A 114 10.06 -14.96 6.73
C THR A 114 9.06 -14.77 5.58
N ASP A 115 7.85 -14.36 5.89
CA ASP A 115 6.80 -14.03 4.90
C ASP A 115 6.93 -12.58 4.43
N LEU A 116 7.41 -11.68 5.30
CA LEU A 116 7.51 -10.25 5.05
C LEU A 116 8.85 -9.70 5.54
N GLY A 117 9.63 -9.16 4.61
CA GLY A 117 10.91 -8.51 4.87
C GLY A 117 10.78 -7.00 5.08
N THR A 118 11.88 -6.27 4.79
CA THR A 118 11.94 -4.82 4.93
C THR A 118 11.27 -4.10 3.77
N VAL A 119 10.90 -2.84 3.99
CA VAL A 119 10.69 -1.87 2.92
C VAL A 119 12.05 -1.35 2.40
N VAL A 120 12.03 -0.50 1.37
CA VAL A 120 13.24 -0.09 0.63
C VAL A 120 14.32 0.54 1.52
N ASN A 121 13.93 1.35 2.50
CA ASN A 121 14.83 1.98 3.46
C ASN A 121 14.08 2.43 4.73
N ALA A 122 14.82 2.92 5.72
CA ALA A 122 14.27 3.37 7.00
C ALA A 122 13.42 4.64 6.85
N GLU A 123 13.77 5.54 5.95
CA GLU A 123 13.03 6.77 5.69
C GLU A 123 11.61 6.47 5.15
N ALA A 124 11.51 5.50 4.25
CA ALA A 124 10.21 5.04 3.73
C ALA A 124 9.38 4.41 4.86
N ALA A 125 9.99 3.56 5.68
CA ALA A 125 9.32 2.95 6.83
C ALA A 125 8.78 4.00 7.81
N GLN A 126 9.58 5.02 8.15
CA GLN A 126 9.19 6.14 9.01
C GLN A 126 8.05 6.97 8.41
N LEU A 127 8.09 7.23 7.10
CA LEU A 127 7.01 7.94 6.41
C LEU A 127 5.69 7.18 6.51
N PHE A 128 5.71 5.86 6.30
CA PHE A 128 4.50 5.04 6.35
C PHE A 128 3.95 4.93 7.77
N ASP A 129 4.81 4.77 8.75
CA ASP A 129 4.48 4.77 10.18
C ASP A 129 3.88 6.12 10.63
N LYS A 130 4.45 7.22 10.15
CA LYS A 130 3.91 8.57 10.40
C LYS A 130 2.50 8.74 9.83
N ARG A 131 2.23 8.25 8.61
CA ARG A 131 0.88 8.32 8.02
C ARG A 131 -0.14 7.53 8.83
N VAL A 132 0.26 6.37 9.36
CA VAL A 132 -0.58 5.57 10.27
C VAL A 132 -0.87 6.32 11.55
N SER A 133 0.16 6.93 12.18
CA SER A 133 0.03 7.72 13.38
C SER A 133 -0.89 8.93 13.19
N MET A 134 -0.73 9.67 12.08
CA MET A 134 -1.59 10.80 11.74
C MET A 134 -3.05 10.37 11.50
N ALA A 135 -3.27 9.21 10.87
CA ALA A 135 -4.61 8.67 10.70
C ALA A 135 -5.25 8.29 12.05
N ALA A 136 -4.46 7.79 13.00
CA ALA A 136 -4.94 7.51 14.35
C ALA A 136 -5.28 8.78 15.15
N GLU A 137 -4.49 9.84 15.01
CA GLU A 137 -4.80 11.17 15.57
C GLU A 137 -6.10 11.75 14.99
N ASP A 138 -6.43 11.42 13.74
CA ASP A 138 -7.68 11.78 13.05
C ASP A 138 -8.86 10.81 13.34
N GLY A 139 -8.71 9.93 14.33
CA GLY A 139 -9.77 9.07 14.87
C GLY A 139 -9.77 7.62 14.39
N ALA A 140 -8.84 7.21 13.53
CA ALA A 140 -8.69 5.81 13.17
C ALA A 140 -8.17 4.98 14.36
N LYS A 141 -8.44 3.66 14.31
CA LYS A 141 -8.06 2.73 15.38
C LYS A 141 -6.96 1.78 14.90
N ILE A 142 -5.76 1.93 15.45
CA ILE A 142 -4.69 0.96 15.20
C ILE A 142 -5.01 -0.32 15.98
N LEU A 143 -5.24 -1.42 15.26
CA LEU A 143 -5.59 -2.72 15.83
C LEU A 143 -4.38 -3.64 15.96
N TYR A 144 -3.38 -3.45 15.10
CA TYR A 144 -2.13 -4.20 15.13
C TYR A 144 -1.00 -3.36 14.59
N HIS A 145 0.05 -3.20 15.39
CA HIS A 145 1.28 -2.50 15.06
C HIS A 145 2.39 -2.97 16.00
N PRO A 146 3.13 -4.03 15.64
CA PRO A 146 4.15 -4.62 16.54
C PRO A 146 5.39 -3.75 16.74
N GLY A 147 5.49 -2.61 16.07
CA GLY A 147 6.61 -1.68 16.18
C GLY A 147 7.41 -1.58 14.89
N LEU A 148 8.23 -0.54 14.77
CA LEU A 148 9.11 -0.25 13.63
C LEU A 148 10.57 -0.43 14.07
N GLU A 149 11.37 -1.15 13.28
CA GLU A 149 12.81 -1.30 13.51
C GLU A 149 13.59 -1.05 12.19
N GLY A 150 14.22 0.11 12.08
CA GLY A 150 14.94 0.51 10.87
C GLY A 150 14.03 0.50 9.63
N ALA A 151 14.34 -0.32 8.64
CA ALA A 151 13.52 -0.52 7.45
C ALA A 151 12.47 -1.66 7.61
N LEU A 152 12.48 -2.39 8.72
CA LEU A 152 11.51 -3.45 8.97
C LEU A 152 10.22 -2.83 9.52
N LEU A 153 9.23 -2.68 8.64
CA LEU A 153 7.87 -2.29 8.99
C LEU A 153 6.99 -3.54 8.95
N PRO A 154 6.47 -4.01 10.10
CA PRO A 154 5.59 -5.16 10.13
C PRO A 154 4.22 -4.84 9.52
N PRO A 155 3.34 -5.85 9.32
CA PRO A 155 1.97 -5.59 8.90
C PRO A 155 1.25 -4.70 9.92
N ILE A 156 0.59 -3.65 9.44
CA ILE A 156 -0.21 -2.75 10.29
C ILE A 156 -1.67 -2.88 9.90
N VAL A 157 -2.54 -3.14 10.87
CA VAL A 157 -4.00 -3.13 10.67
C VAL A 157 -4.58 -1.90 11.34
N ILE A 158 -5.26 -1.06 10.57
CA ILE A 158 -5.89 0.16 11.07
C ILE A 158 -7.31 0.27 10.53
N ASP A 159 -8.28 0.51 11.41
CA ASP A 159 -9.71 0.57 11.13
C ASP A 159 -10.28 1.98 11.35
N HIS A 160 -11.48 2.23 10.83
CA HIS A 160 -12.15 3.54 10.87
C HIS A 160 -11.31 4.67 10.25
N VAL A 161 -10.55 4.35 9.20
CA VAL A 161 -9.69 5.34 8.56
C VAL A 161 -10.53 6.39 7.83
N ASN A 162 -10.22 7.66 8.08
CA ASN A 162 -10.86 8.76 7.37
C ASN A 162 -10.47 8.71 5.88
N PRO A 163 -11.43 8.69 4.94
CA PRO A 163 -11.14 8.64 3.51
C PRO A 163 -10.34 9.84 2.98
N LYS A 164 -10.26 10.93 3.74
CA LYS A 164 -9.49 12.14 3.40
C LYS A 164 -8.11 12.19 4.06
N SER A 165 -7.75 11.22 4.88
CA SER A 165 -6.43 11.16 5.49
C SER A 165 -5.32 10.96 4.46
N GLU A 166 -4.10 11.43 4.75
CA GLU A 166 -2.93 11.22 3.89
C GLU A 166 -2.68 9.73 3.62
N LEU A 167 -2.95 8.86 4.62
CA LEU A 167 -2.83 7.42 4.48
C LEU A 167 -3.70 6.82 3.36
N VAL A 168 -4.84 7.45 3.07
CA VAL A 168 -5.79 7.02 2.02
C VAL A 168 -5.56 7.76 0.70
N MET A 169 -5.23 9.04 0.78
CA MET A 169 -5.11 9.90 -0.40
C MET A 169 -3.78 9.72 -1.14
N GLU A 170 -2.71 9.42 -0.39
CA GLU A 170 -1.37 9.23 -0.95
C GLU A 170 -1.00 7.75 -1.02
N GLU A 171 -0.28 7.36 -2.05
CA GLU A 171 0.24 6.00 -2.17
C GLU A 171 1.17 5.67 -1.00
N THR A 172 0.76 4.73 -0.14
CA THR A 172 1.62 4.17 0.91
C THR A 172 2.22 2.85 0.42
N PHE A 173 3.50 2.90 0.05
CA PHE A 173 4.22 1.78 -0.56
C PHE A 173 4.80 0.84 0.51
N GLY A 174 3.92 0.43 1.45
CA GLY A 174 4.25 -0.34 2.64
C GLY A 174 3.14 -1.31 3.05
N PRO A 175 3.39 -2.20 4.02
CA PRO A 175 2.48 -3.28 4.41
C PRO A 175 1.38 -2.80 5.37
N VAL A 176 0.67 -1.76 5.00
CA VAL A 176 -0.43 -1.20 5.78
C VAL A 176 -1.76 -1.69 5.22
N ILE A 177 -2.69 -2.05 6.10
CA ILE A 177 -4.03 -2.58 5.79
C ILE A 177 -5.05 -1.57 6.34
N PRO A 178 -5.32 -0.46 5.61
CA PRO A 178 -6.26 0.56 6.06
C PRO A 178 -7.69 0.17 5.68
N ILE A 179 -8.58 0.14 6.67
CA ILE A 179 -9.98 -0.20 6.49
C ILE A 179 -10.81 1.06 6.65
N ILE A 180 -11.54 1.38 5.60
CA ILE A 180 -12.45 2.52 5.49
C ILE A 180 -13.85 1.94 5.54
N ARG A 181 -14.62 2.29 6.56
CA ARG A 181 -16.00 1.87 6.68
C ARG A 181 -16.90 2.75 5.81
N VAL A 182 -17.71 2.12 4.99
CA VAL A 182 -18.63 2.83 4.09
C VAL A 182 -20.09 2.45 4.41
N PRO A 183 -21.06 3.35 4.14
CA PRO A 183 -22.48 3.02 4.30
C PRO A 183 -22.86 1.77 3.50
N ASP A 184 -23.86 1.05 4.00
CA ASP A 184 -24.51 0.00 3.23
C ASP A 184 -25.41 0.63 2.16
N GLU A 185 -25.68 -0.10 1.07
CA GLU A 185 -26.70 0.30 0.12
C GLU A 185 -28.08 0.05 0.72
N ASP A 186 -29.00 1.02 0.55
CA ASP A 186 -30.41 0.93 0.96
C ASP A 186 -31.25 0.23 -0.14
#